data_cc6492797d963b65d0b2b268a1925f42
#
_entry.id   cc6492797d963b65d0b2b268a1925f42
#
_cell.length_a   1.000
_cell.length_b   1.000
_cell.length_c   1.000
_cell.angle_alpha   90.00
_cell.angle_beta   90.00
_cell.angle_gamma   90.00
#
_symmetry.space_group_name_H-M   'P 1'
#
loop_
_entity.id
_entity.type
_entity.pdbx_description
1 polymer ?
#
loop_
_entity_poly.entity_id
_entity_poly.type
_entity_poly.pdbx_seq_one_letter_code
_entity_poly.pdbx_strand_id
1 'polypeptide(L)'
;MCGDGANDCGALKVADVGISLSTEEASIAAPFTSNIPDISCVIDVLKEGKCALVTSFQIFKYIILYSMIQFISVTFLMFKDSYLTDWQFLVEDLFIITPIAFLMPFTPAYFKLTYHRPVSSLFSFSIIISMFLQTLIVIAFQIGSYIFMDKIFPTEDKNFAKNFCDGNCKDKEFVDNFRLCTNFEEDYKYNCIDNSIIFYISFSQLLILCIAFSSGKPFKKSIFHNLFLFIFAMILFVYCEYIVFYVDKFSYNFIEIMPFPDDSFYYPDKHTKPKYNLQFKYYVMIIIILNFITSLSIEKILLPKLNKCWKALKMNSLKEKVENDKENEANLNMIYQVQNYVKAKKMFEKK
;
A
#
# COMPACT_ATOMS: atom_id res chain seq x y z
N MET A 1 8.54 33.94 4.49
CA MET A 1 9.23 35.23 4.24
C MET A 1 9.89 35.15 2.87
N CYS A 2 9.80 36.24 2.10
CA CYS A 2 10.49 36.35 0.81
C CYS A 2 11.28 37.67 0.84
N GLY A 3 12.52 37.66 0.45
CA GLY A 3 13.43 38.81 0.48
C GLY A 3 14.52 38.69 -0.58
N ASP A 4 15.09 39.84 -0.99
CA ASP A 4 16.07 39.94 -2.08
C ASP A 4 17.43 40.48 -1.64
N GLY A 5 17.53 41.12 -0.48
CA GLY A 5 18.73 41.80 -0.03
C GLY A 5 19.38 41.25 1.23
N ALA A 6 20.61 41.69 1.52
CA ALA A 6 21.37 41.38 2.70
C ALA A 6 20.66 41.77 4.01
N ASN A 7 19.88 42.86 3.96
CA ASN A 7 19.06 43.35 5.07
C ASN A 7 17.96 42.39 5.49
N ASP A 8 17.53 41.52 4.59
CA ASP A 8 16.48 40.51 4.84
C ASP A 8 17.03 39.21 5.50
N CYS A 9 18.35 39.03 5.52
CA CYS A 9 18.98 37.79 6.01
C CYS A 9 18.53 37.40 7.42
N GLY A 10 18.37 38.39 8.33
CA GLY A 10 17.90 38.13 9.69
C GLY A 10 16.46 37.60 9.72
N ALA A 11 15.58 38.21 8.95
CA ALA A 11 14.16 37.83 8.86
C ALA A 11 13.98 36.47 8.13
N LEU A 12 14.76 36.22 7.08
CA LEU A 12 14.75 34.94 6.34
C LEU A 12 15.17 33.76 7.20
N LYS A 13 16.15 33.95 8.10
CA LYS A 13 16.61 32.89 9.04
C LYS A 13 15.58 32.54 10.12
N VAL A 14 14.79 33.53 10.56
CA VAL A 14 13.79 33.37 11.64
C VAL A 14 12.45 32.89 11.09
N ALA A 15 12.21 33.08 9.80
CA ALA A 15 10.98 32.64 9.16
C ALA A 15 10.89 31.10 9.12
N ASP A 16 9.67 30.53 9.29
CA ASP A 16 9.42 29.11 9.11
C ASP A 16 9.83 28.61 7.71
N VAL A 17 9.67 29.45 6.69
CA VAL A 17 10.16 29.25 5.33
C VAL A 17 10.72 30.55 4.80
N GLY A 18 12.02 30.62 4.59
CA GLY A 18 12.72 31.70 3.93
C GLY A 18 12.91 31.43 2.45
N ILE A 19 12.62 32.40 1.59
CA ILE A 19 12.85 32.34 0.15
C ILE A 19 13.64 33.57 -0.26
N SER A 20 14.84 33.38 -0.81
CA SER A 20 15.65 34.46 -1.38
C SER A 20 15.30 34.63 -2.85
N LEU A 21 15.07 35.87 -3.27
CA LEU A 21 14.90 36.27 -4.67
C LEU A 21 16.23 36.64 -5.33
N SER A 22 17.34 36.57 -4.60
CA SER A 22 18.69 36.83 -5.06
C SER A 22 19.51 35.54 -4.99
N THR A 23 20.35 35.34 -5.97
CA THR A 23 21.29 34.20 -5.99
C THR A 23 22.58 34.49 -5.19
N GLU A 24 22.81 35.75 -4.80
CA GLU A 24 24.05 36.19 -4.19
C GLU A 24 23.94 36.33 -2.67
N GLU A 25 23.60 37.52 -2.16
CA GLU A 25 23.77 37.83 -0.75
C GLU A 25 22.74 37.17 0.19
N ALA A 26 21.48 37.17 -0.20
CA ALA A 26 20.39 36.58 0.62
C ALA A 26 20.32 35.04 0.52
N SER A 27 20.97 34.44 -0.47
CA SER A 27 20.92 33.00 -0.69
C SER A 27 21.51 32.16 0.46
N ILE A 28 22.50 32.71 1.19
CA ILE A 28 23.13 32.04 2.32
C ILE A 28 22.17 31.97 3.53
N ALA A 29 21.20 32.87 3.62
CA ALA A 29 20.27 32.94 4.72
C ALA A 29 18.98 32.16 4.52
N ALA A 30 18.64 31.80 3.29
CA ALA A 30 17.37 31.18 2.93
C ALA A 30 17.57 29.73 2.44
N PRO A 31 16.73 28.77 2.87
CA PRO A 31 16.78 27.38 2.38
C PRO A 31 16.31 27.25 0.91
N PHE A 32 15.58 28.22 0.40
CA PHE A 32 15.12 28.27 -0.99
C PHE A 32 15.61 29.54 -1.67
N THR A 33 16.09 29.41 -2.90
CA THR A 33 16.52 30.53 -3.75
C THR A 33 15.79 30.51 -5.08
N SER A 34 15.46 31.67 -5.60
CA SER A 34 14.83 31.85 -6.92
C SER A 34 15.73 32.69 -7.80
N ASN A 35 15.97 32.23 -9.04
CA ASN A 35 16.67 33.01 -10.05
C ASN A 35 15.78 34.08 -10.70
N ILE A 36 14.47 34.00 -10.47
CA ILE A 36 13.48 34.94 -11.00
C ILE A 36 13.15 35.91 -9.87
N PRO A 37 13.35 37.22 -10.06
CA PRO A 37 13.06 38.24 -9.05
C PRO A 37 11.56 38.54 -8.96
N ASP A 38 10.75 37.49 -8.75
CA ASP A 38 9.30 37.57 -8.63
C ASP A 38 8.80 36.64 -7.52
N ILE A 39 7.74 37.06 -6.83
CA ILE A 39 7.10 36.31 -5.75
C ILE A 39 6.32 35.08 -6.23
N SER A 40 6.21 34.84 -7.53
CA SER A 40 5.54 33.64 -8.09
C SER A 40 6.14 32.34 -7.60
N CYS A 41 7.44 32.30 -7.27
CA CYS A 41 8.15 31.18 -6.70
C CYS A 41 7.51 30.68 -5.36
N VAL A 42 6.88 31.58 -4.59
CA VAL A 42 6.17 31.23 -3.35
C VAL A 42 5.05 30.23 -3.61
N ILE A 43 4.33 30.40 -4.72
CA ILE A 43 3.23 29.50 -5.12
C ILE A 43 3.78 28.11 -5.41
N ASP A 44 4.94 28.01 -6.04
CA ASP A 44 5.56 26.72 -6.38
C ASP A 44 6.10 26.02 -5.14
N VAL A 45 6.74 26.73 -4.21
CA VAL A 45 7.16 26.20 -2.91
C VAL A 45 5.95 25.68 -2.12
N LEU A 46 4.82 26.39 -2.12
CA LEU A 46 3.60 25.94 -1.44
C LEU A 46 2.98 24.70 -2.09
N LYS A 47 2.98 24.60 -3.42
CA LYS A 47 2.50 23.39 -4.13
C LYS A 47 3.37 22.19 -3.82
N GLU A 48 4.70 22.34 -3.99
CA GLU A 48 5.66 21.26 -3.78
C GLU A 48 5.71 20.85 -2.30
N GLY A 49 5.66 21.78 -1.36
CA GLY A 49 5.60 21.50 0.07
C GLY A 49 4.36 20.67 0.46
N LYS A 50 3.18 21.03 -0.07
CA LYS A 50 1.95 20.24 0.14
C LYS A 50 2.06 18.85 -0.50
N CYS A 51 2.64 18.77 -1.69
CA CYS A 51 2.88 17.51 -2.39
C CYS A 51 3.84 16.61 -1.58
N ALA A 52 4.96 17.14 -1.12
CA ALA A 52 5.96 16.43 -0.33
C ALA A 52 5.37 15.87 0.97
N LEU A 53 4.59 16.68 1.70
CA LEU A 53 3.92 16.25 2.93
C LEU A 53 2.96 15.08 2.68
N VAL A 54 2.12 15.18 1.64
CA VAL A 54 1.18 14.11 1.27
C VAL A 54 1.93 12.85 0.86
N THR A 55 3.02 12.99 0.12
CA THR A 55 3.87 11.86 -0.30
C THR A 55 4.50 11.16 0.89
N SER A 56 5.03 11.93 1.85
CA SER A 56 5.63 11.36 3.08
C SER A 56 4.61 10.51 3.85
N PHE A 57 3.36 10.98 3.98
CA PHE A 57 2.31 10.20 4.63
C PHE A 57 1.87 8.97 3.81
N GLN A 58 1.93 9.04 2.49
CA GLN A 58 1.66 7.87 1.64
C GLN A 58 2.71 6.78 1.82
N ILE A 59 4.00 7.17 1.78
CA ILE A 59 5.11 6.25 1.98
C ILE A 59 5.04 5.65 3.39
N PHE A 60 4.77 6.45 4.40
CA PHE A 60 4.60 5.99 5.78
C PHE A 60 3.48 4.93 5.91
N LYS A 61 2.31 5.19 5.33
CA LYS A 61 1.21 4.21 5.31
C LYS A 61 1.62 2.92 4.59
N TYR A 62 2.32 3.06 3.46
CA TYR A 62 2.77 1.94 2.66
C TYR A 62 3.76 1.05 3.41
N ILE A 63 4.77 1.64 4.09
CA ILE A 63 5.77 0.91 4.87
C ILE A 63 5.14 0.21 6.08
N ILE A 64 4.23 0.87 6.80
CA ILE A 64 3.54 0.22 7.93
C ILE A 64 2.71 -0.98 7.45
N LEU A 65 1.95 -0.81 6.38
CA LEU A 65 1.09 -1.90 5.89
C LEU A 65 1.91 -3.04 5.27
N TYR A 66 3.03 -2.75 4.64
CA TYR A 66 3.99 -3.76 4.25
C TYR A 66 4.42 -4.62 5.45
N SER A 67 4.87 -3.98 6.54
CA SER A 67 5.26 -4.70 7.76
C SER A 67 4.09 -5.52 8.35
N MET A 68 2.86 -5.00 8.25
CA MET A 68 1.66 -5.74 8.68
C MET A 68 1.37 -6.95 7.77
N ILE A 69 1.53 -6.81 6.45
CA ILE A 69 1.37 -7.92 5.51
C ILE A 69 2.35 -9.04 5.85
N GLN A 70 3.63 -8.72 5.98
CA GLN A 70 4.66 -9.71 6.32
C GLN A 70 4.39 -10.35 7.68
N PHE A 71 4.08 -9.55 8.70
CA PHE A 71 3.76 -10.06 10.03
C PHE A 71 2.58 -11.03 10.01
N ILE A 72 1.51 -10.71 9.30
CA ILE A 72 0.31 -11.56 9.18
C ILE A 72 0.66 -12.84 8.41
N SER A 73 1.38 -12.73 7.29
CA SER A 73 1.81 -13.86 6.46
C SER A 73 2.65 -14.85 7.26
N VAL A 74 3.68 -14.35 7.96
CA VAL A 74 4.57 -15.19 8.78
C VAL A 74 3.82 -15.81 9.94
N THR A 75 3.06 -15.02 10.69
CA THR A 75 2.30 -15.52 11.83
C THR A 75 1.32 -16.61 11.41
N PHE A 76 0.65 -16.42 10.27
CA PHE A 76 -0.29 -17.39 9.76
C PHE A 76 0.39 -18.69 9.32
N LEU A 77 1.51 -18.60 8.58
CA LEU A 77 2.28 -19.78 8.17
C LEU A 77 2.86 -20.53 9.37
N MET A 78 3.32 -19.83 10.41
CA MET A 78 3.81 -20.46 11.65
C MET A 78 2.74 -21.33 12.34
N PHE A 79 1.46 -20.94 12.30
CA PHE A 79 0.37 -21.79 12.80
C PHE A 79 0.16 -23.06 12.00
N LYS A 80 0.77 -23.14 10.81
CA LYS A 80 0.70 -24.27 9.89
C LYS A 80 2.05 -25.00 9.76
N ASP A 81 2.98 -24.74 10.68
CA ASP A 81 4.33 -25.30 10.67
C ASP A 81 5.09 -25.03 9.36
N SER A 82 4.78 -23.89 8.72
CA SER A 82 5.40 -23.40 7.49
C SER A 82 5.94 -21.98 7.68
N TYR A 83 6.78 -21.51 6.76
CA TYR A 83 7.26 -20.12 6.74
C TYR A 83 7.67 -19.68 5.33
N LEU A 84 7.76 -18.36 5.13
CA LEU A 84 8.33 -17.80 3.91
C LEU A 84 9.83 -18.05 3.86
N THR A 85 10.36 -18.34 2.66
CA THR A 85 11.79 -18.54 2.47
C THR A 85 12.54 -17.20 2.52
N ASP A 86 13.85 -17.25 2.80
CA ASP A 86 14.70 -16.06 2.81
C ASP A 86 14.67 -15.34 1.45
N TRP A 87 14.60 -16.07 0.36
CA TRP A 87 14.50 -15.49 -0.98
C TRP A 87 13.16 -14.81 -1.25
N GLN A 88 12.06 -15.34 -0.71
CA GLN A 88 10.75 -14.71 -0.82
C GLN A 88 10.73 -13.37 -0.08
N PHE A 89 11.27 -13.33 1.15
CA PHE A 89 11.46 -12.07 1.87
C PHE A 89 12.32 -11.08 1.10
N LEU A 90 13.44 -11.55 0.56
CA LEU A 90 14.36 -10.69 -0.18
C LEU A 90 13.68 -10.11 -1.44
N VAL A 91 12.87 -10.90 -2.14
CA VAL A 91 12.11 -10.44 -3.30
C VAL A 91 11.10 -9.38 -2.90
N GLU A 92 10.33 -9.57 -1.83
CA GLU A 92 9.38 -8.57 -1.34
C GLU A 92 10.09 -7.28 -0.94
N ASP A 93 11.17 -7.37 -0.17
CA ASP A 93 11.86 -6.20 0.40
C ASP A 93 12.68 -5.43 -0.64
N LEU A 94 13.50 -6.14 -1.42
CA LEU A 94 14.47 -5.51 -2.32
C LEU A 94 13.86 -5.18 -3.68
N PHE A 95 13.03 -6.06 -4.23
CA PHE A 95 12.51 -5.88 -5.61
C PHE A 95 11.12 -5.24 -5.66
N ILE A 96 10.35 -5.24 -4.56
CA ILE A 96 9.02 -4.63 -4.54
C ILE A 96 9.03 -3.36 -3.70
N ILE A 97 9.28 -3.48 -2.39
CA ILE A 97 9.09 -2.39 -1.44
C ILE A 97 10.06 -1.24 -1.68
N THR A 98 11.36 -1.57 -1.76
CA THR A 98 12.40 -0.55 -1.89
C THR A 98 12.25 0.30 -3.16
N PRO A 99 12.07 -0.28 -4.37
CA PRO A 99 11.89 0.53 -5.56
C PRO A 99 10.57 1.32 -5.57
N ILE A 100 9.48 0.74 -5.07
CA ILE A 100 8.18 1.45 -4.99
C ILE A 100 8.29 2.65 -4.06
N ALA A 101 8.86 2.48 -2.85
CA ALA A 101 9.04 3.56 -1.90
C ALA A 101 9.95 4.67 -2.47
N PHE A 102 10.98 4.29 -3.22
CA PHE A 102 11.87 5.24 -3.89
C PHE A 102 11.21 5.96 -5.07
N LEU A 103 10.34 5.29 -5.83
CA LEU A 103 9.67 5.87 -6.99
C LEU A 103 8.44 6.73 -6.64
N MET A 104 7.79 6.50 -5.49
CA MET A 104 6.62 7.27 -5.06
C MET A 104 6.83 8.79 -4.98
N PRO A 105 7.99 9.32 -4.50
CA PRO A 105 8.25 10.75 -4.44
C PRO A 105 8.29 11.46 -5.80
N PHE A 106 8.60 10.77 -6.87
CA PHE A 106 8.69 11.37 -8.21
C PHE A 106 7.33 11.75 -8.82
N THR A 107 6.23 11.52 -8.12
CA THR A 107 4.91 12.00 -8.58
C THR A 107 4.81 13.50 -8.37
N PRO A 108 4.69 14.32 -9.44
CA PRO A 108 4.77 15.78 -9.34
C PRO A 108 3.53 16.38 -8.68
N ALA A 109 3.69 17.61 -8.17
CA ALA A 109 2.61 18.39 -7.59
C ALA A 109 1.51 18.69 -8.61
N TYR A 110 0.30 18.91 -8.12
CA TYR A 110 -0.81 19.34 -8.96
C TYR A 110 -0.61 20.79 -9.39
N PHE A 111 -0.94 21.12 -10.64
CA PHE A 111 -0.64 22.43 -11.25
C PHE A 111 -1.35 23.62 -10.57
N LYS A 112 -2.54 23.40 -9.96
CA LYS A 112 -3.28 24.44 -9.24
C LYS A 112 -3.03 24.35 -7.75
N LEU A 113 -2.69 25.47 -7.12
CA LEU A 113 -2.66 25.57 -5.67
C LEU A 113 -4.07 25.43 -5.10
N THR A 114 -4.23 24.52 -4.15
CA THR A 114 -5.50 24.31 -3.45
C THR A 114 -5.50 25.00 -2.09
N TYR A 115 -6.66 25.50 -1.68
CA TYR A 115 -6.88 26.02 -0.33
C TYR A 115 -7.00 24.91 0.73
N HIS A 116 -7.22 23.68 0.32
CA HIS A 116 -7.26 22.55 1.23
C HIS A 116 -5.92 22.36 1.93
N ARG A 117 -5.99 22.12 3.23
CA ARG A 117 -4.82 21.75 4.01
C ARG A 117 -4.64 20.24 3.98
N PRO A 118 -3.45 19.72 3.67
CA PRO A 118 -3.16 18.32 3.84
C PRO A 118 -3.24 17.94 5.33
N VAL A 119 -3.33 16.66 5.61
CA VAL A 119 -3.25 16.15 6.97
C VAL A 119 -1.86 16.46 7.51
N SER A 120 -1.79 17.00 8.72
CA SER A 120 -0.53 17.45 9.36
C SER A 120 -0.02 16.49 10.44
N SER A 121 -0.82 15.49 10.85
CA SER A 121 -0.45 14.54 11.90
C SER A 121 -0.63 13.11 11.42
N LEU A 122 0.36 12.28 11.70
CA LEU A 122 0.33 10.83 11.45
C LEU A 122 -0.78 10.12 12.25
N PHE A 123 -1.10 10.63 13.44
CA PHE A 123 -2.15 10.12 14.31
C PHE A 123 -3.54 10.71 13.99
N SER A 124 -3.73 11.27 12.81
CA SER A 124 -5.06 11.74 12.42
C SER A 124 -6.01 10.56 12.22
N PHE A 125 -7.28 10.77 12.55
CA PHE A 125 -8.34 9.79 12.35
C PHE A 125 -8.34 9.20 10.93
N SER A 126 -8.11 10.03 9.93
CA SER A 126 -8.08 9.61 8.52
C SER A 126 -6.98 8.59 8.22
N ILE A 127 -5.79 8.76 8.79
CA ILE A 127 -4.66 7.85 8.56
C ILE A 127 -4.86 6.56 9.33
N ILE A 128 -5.22 6.66 10.62
CA ILE A 128 -5.41 5.49 11.48
C ILE A 128 -6.51 4.58 10.95
N ILE A 129 -7.67 5.13 10.59
CA ILE A 129 -8.79 4.33 10.08
C ILE A 129 -8.48 3.73 8.72
N SER A 130 -7.73 4.42 7.86
CA SER A 130 -7.25 3.88 6.58
C SER A 130 -6.36 2.66 6.80
N MET A 131 -5.36 2.78 7.68
CA MET A 131 -4.45 1.67 7.99
C MET A 131 -5.20 0.49 8.61
N PHE A 132 -6.08 0.75 9.57
CA PHE A 132 -6.87 -0.29 10.23
C PHE A 132 -7.76 -1.06 9.23
N LEU A 133 -8.50 -0.35 8.38
CA LEU A 133 -9.36 -0.99 7.38
C LEU A 133 -8.55 -1.80 6.36
N GLN A 134 -7.41 -1.28 5.90
CA GLN A 134 -6.54 -2.00 4.97
C GLN A 134 -5.92 -3.25 5.63
N THR A 135 -5.54 -3.18 6.90
CA THR A 135 -5.06 -4.35 7.65
C THR A 135 -6.14 -5.43 7.76
N LEU A 136 -7.40 -5.05 8.02
CA LEU A 136 -8.52 -6.00 8.02
C LEU A 136 -8.72 -6.67 6.67
N ILE A 137 -8.56 -5.93 5.56
CA ILE A 137 -8.61 -6.51 4.20
C ILE A 137 -7.47 -7.52 4.02
N VAL A 138 -6.25 -7.16 4.40
CA VAL A 138 -5.09 -8.04 4.29
C VAL A 138 -5.36 -9.37 5.00
N ILE A 139 -5.79 -9.31 6.27
CA ILE A 139 -6.14 -10.50 7.06
C ILE A 139 -7.24 -11.32 6.36
N ALA A 140 -8.32 -10.67 5.95
CA ALA A 140 -9.46 -11.35 5.34
C ALA A 140 -9.09 -12.10 4.05
N PHE A 141 -8.26 -11.48 3.18
CA PHE A 141 -7.87 -12.10 1.93
C PHE A 141 -6.77 -13.16 2.09
N GLN A 142 -5.82 -13.00 3.00
CA GLN A 142 -4.82 -14.03 3.28
C GLN A 142 -5.46 -15.28 3.90
N ILE A 143 -6.24 -15.11 4.97
CA ILE A 143 -6.93 -16.24 5.61
C ILE A 143 -7.97 -16.84 4.67
N GLY A 144 -8.72 -15.99 3.97
CA GLY A 144 -9.75 -16.43 3.02
C GLY A 144 -9.20 -17.26 1.87
N SER A 145 -8.07 -16.85 1.28
CA SER A 145 -7.40 -17.59 0.21
C SER A 145 -6.90 -18.96 0.69
N TYR A 146 -6.36 -19.01 1.89
CA TYR A 146 -5.92 -20.25 2.51
C TYR A 146 -7.08 -21.23 2.78
N ILE A 147 -8.14 -20.77 3.45
CA ILE A 147 -9.33 -21.61 3.71
C ILE A 147 -9.94 -22.12 2.40
N PHE A 148 -9.93 -21.29 1.37
CA PHE A 148 -10.41 -21.69 0.07
C PHE A 148 -9.53 -22.78 -0.56
N MET A 149 -8.19 -22.63 -0.45
CA MET A 149 -7.24 -23.64 -0.88
C MET A 149 -7.44 -24.96 -0.14
N ASP A 150 -7.52 -24.92 1.20
CA ASP A 150 -7.67 -26.11 2.03
C ASP A 150 -8.95 -26.91 1.71
N LYS A 151 -10.02 -26.26 1.28
CA LYS A 151 -11.25 -26.92 0.80
C LYS A 151 -11.07 -27.59 -0.57
N ILE A 152 -10.21 -27.07 -1.42
CA ILE A 152 -9.97 -27.63 -2.76
C ILE A 152 -8.89 -28.72 -2.71
N PHE A 153 -7.86 -28.48 -1.92
CA PHE A 153 -6.76 -29.40 -1.67
C PHE A 153 -6.71 -29.71 -0.17
N PRO A 154 -7.54 -30.67 0.33
CA PRO A 154 -7.53 -31.04 1.74
C PRO A 154 -6.17 -31.63 2.12
N THR A 155 -5.38 -30.79 2.69
CA THR A 155 -3.96 -31.02 2.97
C THR A 155 -3.73 -31.97 4.13
N GLU A 156 -4.71 -32.13 5.02
CA GLU A 156 -4.66 -33.04 6.16
C GLU A 156 -5.11 -34.48 5.83
N ASP A 157 -5.65 -34.72 4.62
CA ASP A 157 -6.12 -36.04 4.26
C ASP A 157 -4.93 -36.92 3.76
N LYS A 158 -4.41 -37.73 4.67
CA LYS A 158 -3.36 -38.71 4.37
C LYS A 158 -3.74 -39.66 3.22
N ASN A 159 -5.04 -39.87 2.98
CA ASN A 159 -5.53 -40.69 1.88
C ASN A 159 -5.46 -39.93 0.56
N PHE A 160 -5.63 -38.62 0.55
CA PHE A 160 -5.47 -37.79 -0.64
C PHE A 160 -4.03 -37.86 -1.16
N ALA A 161 -3.05 -37.62 -0.29
CA ALA A 161 -1.62 -37.75 -0.64
C ALA A 161 -1.25 -39.16 -1.09
N LYS A 162 -1.80 -40.20 -0.46
CA LYS A 162 -1.55 -41.59 -0.80
C LYS A 162 -2.19 -42.01 -2.13
N ASN A 163 -3.43 -41.62 -2.38
CA ASN A 163 -4.14 -41.89 -3.64
C ASN A 163 -3.54 -41.13 -4.83
N PHE A 164 -2.92 -39.98 -4.54
CA PHE A 164 -2.23 -39.16 -5.52
C PHE A 164 -0.92 -39.81 -6.00
N CYS A 165 -0.31 -40.67 -5.16
CA CYS A 165 0.99 -41.28 -5.37
C CYS A 165 0.96 -42.79 -5.67
N ASP A 166 -0.17 -43.47 -5.62
CA ASP A 166 -0.28 -44.92 -5.83
C ASP A 166 -0.01 -45.39 -7.28
N GLY A 167 0.29 -44.47 -8.19
CA GLY A 167 0.60 -44.77 -9.57
C GLY A 167 1.97 -44.28 -10.05
N ASN A 168 3.09 -44.92 -9.70
CA ASN A 168 4.41 -44.65 -10.32
C ASN A 168 5.08 -43.30 -10.07
N CYS A 169 4.94 -42.71 -8.93
CA CYS A 169 5.86 -41.63 -8.53
C CYS A 169 7.26 -42.23 -8.30
N LYS A 170 8.10 -42.22 -9.33
CA LYS A 170 9.50 -42.64 -9.25
C LYS A 170 10.37 -41.69 -8.43
N ASP A 171 9.91 -40.46 -8.21
CA ASP A 171 10.61 -39.43 -7.45
C ASP A 171 9.96 -39.29 -6.08
N LYS A 172 10.52 -40.01 -5.10
CA LYS A 172 10.17 -39.85 -3.68
C LYS A 172 10.26 -38.40 -3.23
N GLU A 173 11.22 -37.67 -3.75
CA GLU A 173 11.48 -36.27 -3.50
C GLU A 173 10.28 -35.35 -3.82
N PHE A 174 9.54 -35.65 -4.89
CA PHE A 174 8.36 -34.90 -5.25
C PHE A 174 7.14 -35.17 -4.36
N VAL A 175 6.97 -36.43 -3.94
CA VAL A 175 5.88 -36.87 -3.05
C VAL A 175 6.04 -36.31 -1.65
N ASP A 176 7.27 -36.24 -1.16
CA ASP A 176 7.60 -35.70 0.15
C ASP A 176 7.46 -34.16 0.14
N ASN A 177 7.70 -33.49 -0.98
CA ASN A 177 7.49 -32.05 -1.16
C ASN A 177 6.00 -31.68 -1.35
N PHE A 178 5.18 -32.57 -1.87
CA PHE A 178 3.71 -32.40 -1.95
C PHE A 178 3.01 -32.69 -0.62
N ARG A 179 3.63 -33.50 0.22
CA ARG A 179 3.23 -33.63 1.63
C ARG A 179 3.61 -32.35 2.33
N LEU A 180 2.65 -31.40 2.32
CA LEU A 180 2.59 -30.44 3.39
C LEU A 180 3.69 -30.61 4.43
N CYS A 181 4.30 -29.58 4.78
CA CYS A 181 5.03 -29.26 6.00
C CYS A 181 4.93 -30.23 7.22
N THR A 182 4.51 -31.46 7.06
CA THR A 182 4.25 -32.40 8.16
C THR A 182 5.34 -33.45 8.37
N ASN A 183 6.37 -33.56 7.54
CA ASN A 183 7.48 -34.48 7.79
C ASN A 183 8.76 -33.73 8.18
N PHE A 184 9.13 -33.98 9.40
CA PHE A 184 10.19 -33.43 10.25
C PHE A 184 11.61 -33.87 9.85
N GLU A 185 12.06 -33.68 8.62
CA GLU A 185 13.48 -33.65 8.33
C GLU A 185 13.87 -32.22 7.98
N GLU A 186 14.89 -31.68 8.63
CA GLU A 186 15.13 -30.26 8.85
C GLU A 186 15.36 -29.38 7.60
N ASP A 187 15.48 -29.97 6.40
CA ASP A 187 15.92 -29.24 5.20
C ASP A 187 14.80 -28.91 4.18
N TYR A 188 13.54 -29.37 4.36
CA TYR A 188 12.51 -29.28 3.32
C TYR A 188 11.21 -28.54 3.71
N LYS A 189 11.24 -27.72 4.75
CA LYS A 189 10.05 -27.03 5.31
C LYS A 189 9.50 -25.89 4.47
N TYR A 190 10.18 -25.49 3.41
CA TYR A 190 9.90 -24.23 2.70
C TYR A 190 9.06 -24.40 1.44
N ASN A 191 9.20 -25.52 0.74
CA ASN A 191 8.56 -25.74 -0.54
C ASN A 191 7.18 -26.37 -0.36
N CYS A 192 6.18 -25.59 0.02
CA CYS A 192 4.82 -26.07 0.14
C CYS A 192 3.82 -25.14 -0.58
N ILE A 193 2.67 -25.71 -0.95
CA ILE A 193 1.60 -24.97 -1.64
C ILE A 193 1.07 -23.86 -0.75
N ASP A 194 1.00 -24.07 0.56
CA ASP A 194 0.56 -23.11 1.56
C ASP A 194 1.40 -21.84 1.55
N ASN A 195 2.73 -22.03 1.55
CA ASN A 195 3.69 -20.93 1.41
C ASN A 195 3.48 -20.18 0.09
N SER A 196 3.41 -20.93 -1.03
CA SER A 196 3.28 -20.33 -2.36
C SER A 196 2.02 -19.47 -2.50
N ILE A 197 0.87 -19.91 -1.95
CA ILE A 197 -0.37 -19.15 -1.98
C ILE A 197 -0.26 -17.87 -1.17
N ILE A 198 0.25 -17.95 0.06
CA ILE A 198 0.40 -16.78 0.91
C ILE A 198 1.37 -15.78 0.26
N PHE A 199 2.45 -16.27 -0.35
CA PHE A 199 3.38 -15.42 -1.10
C PHE A 199 2.70 -14.73 -2.30
N TYR A 200 1.91 -15.41 -3.12
CA TYR A 200 1.18 -14.77 -4.23
C TYR A 200 0.21 -13.70 -3.76
N ILE A 201 -0.50 -13.97 -2.67
CA ILE A 201 -1.45 -13.01 -2.12
C ILE A 201 -0.72 -11.82 -1.50
N SER A 202 0.33 -12.02 -0.70
CA SER A 202 1.13 -10.94 -0.12
C SER A 202 1.78 -10.08 -1.20
N PHE A 203 2.39 -10.70 -2.21
CA PHE A 203 2.98 -10.01 -3.36
C PHE A 203 1.96 -9.10 -4.05
N SER A 204 0.77 -9.65 -4.36
CA SER A 204 -0.30 -8.88 -4.98
C SER A 204 -0.81 -7.74 -4.09
N GLN A 205 -0.93 -7.97 -2.77
CA GLN A 205 -1.35 -6.97 -1.80
C GLN A 205 -0.39 -5.78 -1.74
N LEU A 206 0.91 -6.01 -1.81
CA LEU A 206 1.90 -4.94 -1.85
C LEU A 206 1.73 -4.03 -3.07
N LEU A 207 1.46 -4.60 -4.24
CA LEU A 207 1.19 -3.84 -5.47
C LEU A 207 -0.15 -3.09 -5.40
N ILE A 208 -1.19 -3.74 -4.88
CA ILE A 208 -2.51 -3.15 -4.69
C ILE A 208 -2.44 -1.93 -3.79
N LEU A 209 -1.71 -2.02 -2.67
CA LEU A 209 -1.53 -0.90 -1.74
C LEU A 209 -0.76 0.27 -2.35
N CYS A 210 0.24 0.01 -3.20
CA CYS A 210 0.93 1.06 -3.95
C CYS A 210 -0.06 1.89 -4.78
N ILE A 211 -0.97 1.23 -5.48
CA ILE A 211 -1.99 1.88 -6.32
C ILE A 211 -3.07 2.54 -5.46
N ALA A 212 -3.54 1.86 -4.41
CA ALA A 212 -4.58 2.36 -3.52
C ALA A 212 -4.17 3.65 -2.82
N PHE A 213 -2.93 3.72 -2.32
CA PHE A 213 -2.41 4.91 -1.67
C PHE A 213 -1.93 5.98 -2.61
N SER A 214 -1.78 5.70 -3.89
CA SER A 214 -1.48 6.74 -4.86
C SER A 214 -2.62 7.75 -4.91
N SER A 215 -2.52 8.80 -4.07
CA SER A 215 -3.47 9.91 -4.12
C SER A 215 -3.12 10.85 -5.27
N GLY A 216 -4.15 11.33 -5.95
CA GLY A 216 -4.02 12.35 -6.98
C GLY A 216 -4.47 13.72 -6.47
N LYS A 217 -5.34 14.37 -7.25
CA LYS A 217 -5.95 15.66 -6.88
C LYS A 217 -6.47 15.66 -5.43
N PRO A 218 -6.35 16.78 -4.71
CA PRO A 218 -5.97 18.12 -5.17
C PRO A 218 -4.48 18.47 -4.99
N PHE A 219 -3.64 17.60 -4.41
CA PHE A 219 -2.25 17.92 -4.05
C PHE A 219 -1.23 17.42 -5.07
N LYS A 220 -1.49 16.26 -5.67
CA LYS A 220 -0.60 15.56 -6.59
C LYS A 220 -1.28 15.30 -7.93
N LYS A 221 -0.48 15.09 -8.97
CA LYS A 221 -0.97 14.51 -10.21
C LYS A 221 -1.29 13.02 -10.01
N SER A 222 -2.01 12.43 -10.94
CA SER A 222 -2.32 11.00 -10.93
C SER A 222 -1.03 10.16 -11.07
N ILE A 223 -1.05 8.91 -10.62
CA ILE A 223 0.03 7.92 -10.78
C ILE A 223 0.52 7.79 -12.23
N PHE A 224 -0.37 7.99 -13.21
CA PHE A 224 -0.04 7.96 -14.64
C PHE A 224 0.97 9.04 -15.07
N HIS A 225 1.15 10.09 -14.28
CA HIS A 225 2.18 11.12 -14.52
C HIS A 225 3.55 10.76 -13.94
N ASN A 226 3.60 9.74 -13.07
CA ASN A 226 4.83 9.11 -12.64
C ASN A 226 5.03 7.83 -13.47
N LEU A 227 5.54 8.02 -14.67
CA LEU A 227 5.66 6.94 -15.66
C LEU A 227 6.54 5.79 -15.13
N PHE A 228 7.61 6.11 -14.42
CA PHE A 228 8.52 5.11 -13.86
C PHE A 228 7.81 4.22 -12.84
N LEU A 229 7.10 4.81 -11.88
CA LEU A 229 6.32 4.05 -10.89
C LEU A 229 5.22 3.22 -11.56
N PHE A 230 4.52 3.81 -12.53
CA PHE A 230 3.42 3.13 -13.21
C PHE A 230 3.92 1.92 -14.01
N ILE A 231 4.97 2.09 -14.85
CA ILE A 231 5.55 1.00 -15.64
C ILE A 231 6.11 -0.08 -14.71
N PHE A 232 6.85 0.31 -13.67
CA PHE A 232 7.42 -0.64 -12.72
C PHE A 232 6.33 -1.47 -12.03
N ALA A 233 5.28 -0.83 -11.50
CA ALA A 233 4.16 -1.53 -10.88
C ALA A 233 3.43 -2.46 -11.86
N MET A 234 3.28 -2.05 -13.13
CA MET A 234 2.67 -2.89 -14.17
C MET A 234 3.53 -4.11 -14.50
N ILE A 235 4.84 -3.96 -14.60
CA ILE A 235 5.77 -5.09 -14.84
C ILE A 235 5.66 -6.09 -13.70
N LEU A 236 5.70 -5.63 -12.45
CA LEU A 236 5.56 -6.50 -11.28
C LEU A 236 4.19 -7.19 -11.23
N PHE A 237 3.12 -6.48 -11.59
CA PHE A 237 1.79 -7.06 -11.63
C PHE A 237 1.69 -8.17 -12.69
N VAL A 238 2.19 -7.92 -13.90
CA VAL A 238 2.23 -8.94 -14.97
C VAL A 238 3.10 -10.12 -14.56
N TYR A 239 4.22 -9.87 -13.88
CA TYR A 239 5.06 -10.95 -13.36
C TYR A 239 4.35 -11.77 -12.26
N CYS A 240 3.64 -11.12 -11.34
CA CYS A 240 2.84 -11.81 -10.33
C CYS A 240 1.80 -12.74 -10.98
N GLU A 241 1.06 -12.26 -11.98
CA GLU A 241 0.10 -13.07 -12.70
C GLU A 241 0.78 -14.20 -13.50
N TYR A 242 1.92 -13.92 -14.11
CA TYR A 242 2.70 -14.91 -14.83
C TYR A 242 3.09 -16.09 -13.94
N ILE A 243 3.64 -15.84 -12.74
CA ILE A 243 4.08 -16.91 -11.83
C ILE A 243 2.90 -17.71 -11.22
N VAL A 244 1.69 -17.16 -11.15
CA VAL A 244 0.48 -17.91 -10.75
C VAL A 244 0.12 -18.97 -11.81
N PHE A 245 0.25 -18.61 -13.09
CA PHE A 245 -0.09 -19.52 -14.18
C PHE A 245 1.06 -20.44 -14.58
N TYR A 246 2.28 -19.93 -14.54
CA TYR A 246 3.45 -20.59 -15.06
C TYR A 246 4.66 -20.38 -14.16
N VAL A 247 4.99 -21.37 -13.35
CA VAL A 247 6.21 -21.35 -12.53
C VAL A 247 7.37 -21.84 -13.42
N ASP A 248 8.27 -20.94 -13.76
CA ASP A 248 9.47 -21.25 -14.51
C ASP A 248 10.59 -21.79 -13.58
N LYS A 249 11.66 -22.31 -14.18
CA LYS A 249 12.80 -22.86 -13.41
C LYS A 249 13.46 -21.81 -12.51
N PHE A 250 13.42 -20.53 -12.89
CA PHE A 250 13.97 -19.45 -12.07
C PHE A 250 13.11 -19.24 -10.83
N SER A 251 11.80 -19.08 -11.00
CA SER A 251 10.87 -18.88 -9.89
C SER A 251 10.86 -20.09 -8.93
N TYR A 252 10.95 -21.30 -9.47
CA TYR A 252 11.03 -22.53 -8.66
C TYR A 252 12.34 -22.61 -7.86
N ASN A 253 13.50 -22.42 -8.51
CA ASN A 253 14.79 -22.62 -7.85
C ASN A 253 15.27 -21.41 -7.04
N PHE A 254 14.85 -20.20 -7.41
CA PHE A 254 15.34 -18.97 -6.79
C PHE A 254 14.35 -18.40 -5.76
N ILE A 255 13.05 -18.37 -6.10
CA ILE A 255 12.02 -17.84 -5.20
C ILE A 255 11.39 -18.99 -4.38
N GLU A 256 11.72 -20.24 -4.73
CA GLU A 256 11.22 -21.44 -4.05
C GLU A 256 9.68 -21.55 -4.03
N ILE A 257 9.06 -21.21 -5.17
CA ILE A 257 7.62 -21.25 -5.35
C ILE A 257 7.23 -22.62 -5.91
N MET A 258 6.29 -23.30 -5.28
CA MET A 258 5.71 -24.54 -5.78
C MET A 258 4.67 -24.26 -6.86
N PRO A 259 4.74 -24.98 -8.01
CA PRO A 259 3.69 -24.89 -9.02
C PRO A 259 2.40 -25.53 -8.49
N PHE A 260 1.28 -24.91 -8.86
CA PHE A 260 0.00 -25.58 -8.64
C PHE A 260 -0.12 -26.81 -9.54
N PRO A 261 -0.68 -27.92 -9.04
CA PRO A 261 -0.81 -29.15 -9.83
C PRO A 261 -1.60 -28.92 -11.12
N ASP A 262 -1.02 -29.24 -12.26
CA ASP A 262 -1.63 -29.17 -13.59
C ASP A 262 -2.07 -30.53 -14.08
N ASP A 263 -3.12 -30.60 -14.89
CA ASP A 263 -3.66 -31.83 -15.51
C ASP A 263 -2.63 -32.63 -16.32
N SER A 264 -1.58 -31.97 -16.83
CA SER A 264 -0.59 -32.58 -17.71
C SER A 264 0.60 -33.21 -16.97
N PHE A 265 0.84 -32.79 -15.73
CA PHE A 265 2.04 -33.18 -14.99
C PHE A 265 1.84 -34.38 -14.03
N TYR A 266 0.58 -34.70 -13.68
CA TYR A 266 0.27 -35.43 -12.45
C TYR A 266 -0.51 -36.74 -12.58
N TYR A 267 -0.98 -37.15 -13.77
CA TYR A 267 -1.86 -38.32 -13.84
C TYR A 267 -1.32 -39.43 -14.73
N PRO A 268 -0.76 -40.50 -14.13
CA PRO A 268 -0.54 -41.73 -14.86
C PRO A 268 -1.85 -42.51 -15.15
N ASP A 269 -2.93 -42.23 -14.40
CA ASP A 269 -4.20 -42.92 -14.61
C ASP A 269 -5.34 -41.98 -15.02
N LYS A 270 -5.90 -42.19 -16.21
CA LYS A 270 -6.96 -41.42 -16.85
C LYS A 270 -8.30 -41.38 -16.08
N HIS A 271 -8.43 -42.13 -14.98
CA HIS A 271 -9.71 -42.34 -14.29
C HIS A 271 -9.94 -41.45 -13.06
N THR A 272 -8.93 -40.76 -12.56
CA THR A 272 -9.05 -39.87 -11.40
C THR A 272 -8.59 -38.46 -11.74
N LYS A 273 -9.27 -37.80 -12.70
CA LYS A 273 -9.03 -36.38 -12.94
C LYS A 273 -9.49 -35.57 -11.74
N PRO A 274 -8.63 -34.79 -11.07
CA PRO A 274 -9.11 -33.84 -10.09
C PRO A 274 -9.97 -32.81 -10.83
N LYS A 275 -11.15 -32.64 -10.33
CA LYS A 275 -12.22 -31.80 -10.87
C LYS A 275 -11.87 -30.31 -10.95
N TYR A 276 -10.67 -29.85 -10.48
CA TYR A 276 -10.48 -28.46 -10.06
C TYR A 276 -9.16 -27.76 -10.46
N ASN A 277 -8.22 -28.37 -11.19
CA ASN A 277 -6.85 -27.83 -11.30
C ASN A 277 -6.69 -26.53 -12.10
N LEU A 278 -7.16 -26.47 -13.33
CA LEU A 278 -7.13 -25.23 -14.11
C LEU A 278 -8.03 -24.14 -13.48
N GLN A 279 -9.12 -24.57 -12.84
CA GLN A 279 -10.04 -23.70 -12.13
C GLN A 279 -9.37 -23.01 -10.94
N PHE A 280 -8.42 -23.66 -10.24
CA PHE A 280 -7.78 -23.08 -9.06
C PHE A 280 -6.98 -21.83 -9.38
N LYS A 281 -6.17 -21.82 -10.43
CA LYS A 281 -5.40 -20.65 -10.88
C LYS A 281 -6.31 -19.46 -11.17
N TYR A 282 -7.45 -19.69 -11.84
CA TYR A 282 -8.45 -18.64 -12.07
C TYR A 282 -9.10 -18.14 -10.77
N TYR A 283 -9.30 -19.00 -9.77
CA TYR A 283 -9.81 -18.54 -8.47
C TYR A 283 -8.82 -17.64 -7.74
N VAL A 284 -7.52 -17.96 -7.78
CA VAL A 284 -6.47 -17.08 -7.22
C VAL A 284 -6.53 -15.70 -7.90
N MET A 285 -6.63 -15.66 -9.23
CA MET A 285 -6.83 -14.42 -9.98
C MET A 285 -8.08 -13.64 -9.54
N ILE A 286 -9.20 -14.33 -9.38
CA ILE A 286 -10.45 -13.70 -8.89
C ILE A 286 -10.25 -13.12 -7.50
N ILE A 287 -9.58 -13.81 -6.61
CA ILE A 287 -9.26 -13.34 -5.26
C ILE A 287 -8.40 -12.08 -5.32
N ILE A 288 -7.37 -12.04 -6.16
CA ILE A 288 -6.52 -10.87 -6.37
C ILE A 288 -7.33 -9.67 -6.90
N ILE A 289 -8.19 -9.90 -7.89
CA ILE A 289 -9.07 -8.86 -8.45
C ILE A 289 -10.06 -8.33 -7.39
N LEU A 290 -10.68 -9.21 -6.61
CA LEU A 290 -11.57 -8.82 -5.53
C LEU A 290 -10.84 -8.01 -4.45
N ASN A 291 -9.64 -8.42 -4.09
CA ASN A 291 -8.78 -7.69 -3.17
C ASN A 291 -8.47 -6.28 -3.72
N PHE A 292 -8.12 -6.16 -5.00
CA PHE A 292 -7.88 -4.89 -5.66
C PHE A 292 -9.11 -3.96 -5.60
N ILE A 293 -10.28 -4.47 -5.97
CA ILE A 293 -11.54 -3.70 -5.97
C ILE A 293 -11.91 -3.27 -4.56
N THR A 294 -11.81 -4.15 -3.58
CA THR A 294 -12.16 -3.83 -2.18
C THR A 294 -11.22 -2.81 -1.57
N SER A 295 -9.91 -2.98 -1.74
CA SER A 295 -8.88 -2.05 -1.25
C SER A 295 -9.06 -0.65 -1.85
N LEU A 296 -9.25 -0.55 -3.17
CA LEU A 296 -9.52 0.72 -3.84
C LEU A 296 -10.85 1.35 -3.38
N SER A 297 -11.90 0.57 -3.23
CA SER A 297 -13.22 1.07 -2.81
C SER A 297 -13.16 1.65 -1.41
N ILE A 298 -12.42 1.04 -0.50
CA ILE A 298 -12.24 1.57 0.85
C ILE A 298 -11.47 2.89 0.80
N GLU A 299 -10.34 2.95 0.11
CA GLU A 299 -9.48 4.16 0.11
C GLU A 299 -10.11 5.32 -0.67
N LYS A 300 -10.76 5.06 -1.81
CA LYS A 300 -11.29 6.12 -2.68
C LYS A 300 -12.75 6.50 -2.42
N ILE A 301 -13.56 5.59 -1.86
CA ILE A 301 -15.00 5.82 -1.69
C ILE A 301 -15.37 5.89 -0.20
N LEU A 302 -15.00 4.87 0.58
CA LEU A 302 -15.44 4.77 1.97
C LEU A 302 -14.73 5.78 2.87
N LEU A 303 -13.41 5.86 2.79
CA LEU A 303 -12.60 6.75 3.63
C LEU A 303 -12.96 8.24 3.50
N PRO A 304 -13.17 8.81 2.29
CA PRO A 304 -13.64 10.19 2.15
C PRO A 304 -15.01 10.44 2.79
N LYS A 305 -15.93 9.46 2.71
CA LYS A 305 -17.26 9.54 3.36
C LYS A 305 -17.13 9.52 4.88
N LEU A 306 -16.32 8.60 5.44
CA LEU A 306 -16.05 8.53 6.87
C LEU A 306 -15.41 9.81 7.39
N ASN A 307 -14.47 10.38 6.66
CA ASN A 307 -13.83 11.64 7.02
C ASN A 307 -14.81 12.82 7.03
N LYS A 308 -15.77 12.85 6.10
CA LYS A 308 -16.85 13.87 6.12
C LYS A 308 -17.74 13.68 7.35
N CYS A 309 -18.15 12.46 7.63
CA CYS A 309 -18.99 12.16 8.80
C CYS A 309 -18.27 12.54 10.11
N TRP A 310 -17.01 12.14 10.25
CA TRP A 310 -16.19 12.49 11.41
C TRP A 310 -16.03 13.99 11.62
N LYS A 311 -15.78 14.75 10.54
CA LYS A 311 -15.70 16.21 10.60
C LYS A 311 -17.03 16.83 11.03
N ALA A 312 -18.15 16.32 10.52
CA ALA A 312 -19.48 16.77 10.92
C ALA A 312 -19.76 16.50 12.40
N LEU A 313 -19.45 15.30 12.89
CA LEU A 313 -19.59 14.95 14.30
C LEU A 313 -18.72 15.83 15.20
N LYS A 314 -17.46 16.04 14.82
CA LYS A 314 -16.55 16.92 15.57
C LYS A 314 -17.04 18.35 15.61
N MET A 315 -17.59 18.86 14.51
CA MET A 315 -18.18 20.21 14.46
C MET A 315 -19.42 20.34 15.33
N ASN A 316 -20.27 19.31 15.36
CA ASN A 316 -21.46 19.32 16.21
C ASN A 316 -21.07 19.26 17.70
N SER A 317 -20.10 18.41 18.06
CA SER A 317 -19.57 18.36 19.45
C SER A 317 -18.91 19.67 19.88
N LEU A 318 -18.22 20.36 18.96
CA LEU A 318 -17.66 21.70 19.24
C LEU A 318 -18.75 22.74 19.43
N LYS A 319 -19.83 22.72 18.64
CA LYS A 319 -20.98 23.63 18.79
C LYS A 319 -21.66 23.41 20.13
N GLU A 320 -21.89 22.16 20.51
CA GLU A 320 -22.51 21.79 21.79
C GLU A 320 -21.66 22.23 23.00
N LYS A 321 -20.33 22.06 22.91
CA LYS A 321 -19.42 22.59 23.95
C LYS A 321 -19.45 24.09 24.05
N VAL A 322 -19.54 24.80 22.93
CA VAL A 322 -19.61 26.26 22.90
C VAL A 322 -20.95 26.78 23.38
N GLU A 323 -22.06 26.07 23.12
CA GLU A 323 -23.37 26.41 23.70
C GLU A 323 -23.39 26.25 25.22
N ASN A 324 -22.67 25.25 25.74
CA ASN A 324 -22.53 25.01 27.18
C ASN A 324 -21.54 26.00 27.85
N ASP A 325 -20.53 26.51 27.09
CA ASP A 325 -19.49 27.44 27.60
C ASP A 325 -19.79 28.89 27.23
N LYS A 326 -21.05 29.31 27.20
CA LYS A 326 -21.47 30.70 26.88
C LYS A 326 -20.84 31.79 27.75
N GLU A 327 -20.06 31.43 28.76
CA GLU A 327 -19.39 32.37 29.69
C GLU A 327 -17.91 32.67 29.36
N ASN A 328 -17.28 32.00 28.33
CA ASN A 328 -15.85 32.23 28.04
C ASN A 328 -15.59 32.94 26.70
N GLU A 329 -15.24 34.22 26.74
CA GLU A 329 -14.84 35.06 25.57
C GLU A 329 -13.73 34.41 24.70
N ALA A 330 -12.89 33.57 25.24
CA ALA A 330 -11.81 32.90 24.51
C ALA A 330 -12.34 31.94 23.45
N ASN A 331 -13.48 31.31 23.64
CA ASN A 331 -14.11 30.38 22.72
C ASN A 331 -14.83 31.09 21.55
N LEU A 332 -15.32 32.31 21.77
CA LEU A 332 -15.91 33.14 20.72
C LEU A 332 -14.90 33.42 19.60
N ASN A 333 -13.65 33.68 19.94
CA ASN A 333 -12.57 33.93 18.96
C ASN A 333 -12.29 32.70 18.08
N MET A 334 -12.41 31.50 18.63
CA MET A 334 -12.23 30.27 17.88
C MET A 334 -13.36 30.02 16.85
N ILE A 335 -14.60 30.36 17.23
CA ILE A 335 -15.76 30.28 16.33
C ILE A 335 -15.62 31.33 15.20
N TYR A 336 -15.19 32.53 15.54
CA TYR A 336 -14.96 33.61 14.56
C TYR A 336 -13.91 33.19 13.52
N GLN A 337 -12.84 32.54 13.95
CA GLN A 337 -11.84 32.01 13.02
C GLN A 337 -12.40 30.89 12.12
N VAL A 338 -13.23 30.00 12.66
CA VAL A 338 -13.87 28.92 11.88
C VAL A 338 -14.91 29.48 10.90
N GLN A 339 -15.71 30.46 11.32
CA GLN A 339 -16.69 31.12 10.43
C GLN A 339 -16.01 31.89 9.31
N ASN A 340 -14.93 32.62 9.60
CA ASN A 340 -14.15 33.34 8.58
C ASN A 340 -13.47 32.39 7.61
N TYR A 341 -13.00 31.22 8.07
CA TYR A 341 -12.49 30.20 7.21
C TYR A 341 -13.55 29.60 6.25
N VAL A 342 -14.76 29.36 6.76
CA VAL A 342 -15.90 28.87 5.94
C VAL A 342 -16.36 29.93 4.93
N LYS A 343 -16.37 31.21 5.32
CA LYS A 343 -16.68 32.33 4.39
C LYS A 343 -15.62 32.47 3.30
N ALA A 344 -14.35 32.43 3.66
CA ALA A 344 -13.26 32.47 2.69
C ALA A 344 -13.33 31.26 1.70
N LYS A 345 -13.66 30.09 2.21
CA LYS A 345 -13.88 28.89 1.38
C LYS A 345 -14.98 29.09 0.34
N LYS A 346 -16.14 29.64 0.75
CA LYS A 346 -17.27 29.90 -0.17
C LYS A 346 -16.96 30.96 -1.23
N MET A 347 -16.09 31.94 -0.91
CA MET A 347 -15.66 32.97 -1.89
C MET A 347 -14.71 32.37 -2.95
N PHE A 348 -13.88 31.41 -2.58
CA PHE A 348 -12.97 30.73 -3.52
C PHE A 348 -13.68 29.68 -4.39
N GLU A 349 -14.78 29.09 -3.91
CA GLU A 349 -15.60 28.14 -4.69
C GLU A 349 -16.49 28.80 -5.75
N LYS A 350 -16.72 30.13 -5.64
CA LYS A 350 -17.54 30.92 -6.59
C LYS A 350 -16.73 31.59 -7.71
N LYS A 351 -15.42 31.52 -7.68
CA LYS A 351 -14.53 31.92 -8.77
C LYS A 351 -13.91 30.64 -9.43
#